data_d28fb3443bae828151c00fa2ec67dd3c
#
_entry.id   d28fb3443bae828151c00fa2ec67dd3c
#
_cell.length_a   1.000
_cell.length_b   1.000
_cell.length_c   1.000
_cell.angle_alpha   90.00
_cell.angle_beta   90.00
_cell.angle_gamma   90.00
#
_symmetry.space_group_name_H-M   'P 1'
#
loop_
_entity.id
_entity.type
_entity.pdbx_description
1 polymer ?
#
loop_
_entity_poly.entity_id
_entity_poly.type
_entity_poly.pdbx_seq_one_letter_code
_entity_poly.pdbx_strand_id
1 'polypeptide(L)'
;MELTIEQETWPLRGVFRIARGSRTHAHVVTLSLRVHGAIGRGECVPYGRYDETPDSVVAQLEAIRPAIEAGIDIQTAQSLLPPGAARNALDCALWDLAAKTSGKPVWQLAGMERPKPVLTAFTISLDEPEIMAQAAREAVGRPLLKVKIGGAGDIERVRAVANARPDARLIVDANEGLSEATLPELLAQARSLNIDVIEQPFAASKDSRLGQVAAPIAICADESFHTSADIEHLLQNYDAVNVKLDKTGGFTEGLKAVREARAAGLRVMVGCMVGTSLVTAPAVLLAQLADWADLDGPLLLDKDREPGLYYDGSILHPPTSQVWG
;
A
#
# COMPACT_ATOMS: atom_id res chain seq x y z
N MET A 1 -28.63 3.20 9.55
CA MET A 1 -27.23 2.81 9.86
C MET A 1 -26.63 3.86 10.76
N GLU A 2 -25.89 3.48 11.82
CA GLU A 2 -25.20 4.43 12.69
C GLU A 2 -23.74 4.58 12.22
N LEU A 3 -23.28 5.82 12.04
CA LEU A 3 -21.93 6.15 11.57
C LEU A 3 -21.11 6.78 12.69
N THR A 4 -19.92 6.23 12.95
CA THR A 4 -18.89 6.84 13.80
C THR A 4 -17.63 7.09 12.97
N ILE A 5 -17.03 8.27 13.12
CA ILE A 5 -15.77 8.66 12.46
C ILE A 5 -14.80 9.12 13.54
N GLU A 6 -13.59 8.59 13.55
CA GLU A 6 -12.58 8.92 14.56
C GLU A 6 -11.23 9.19 13.88
N GLN A 7 -10.52 10.20 14.35
CA GLN A 7 -9.12 10.45 14.00
C GLN A 7 -8.23 9.83 15.06
N GLU A 8 -7.23 9.09 14.65
CA GLU A 8 -6.31 8.43 15.56
C GLU A 8 -4.87 8.70 15.15
N THR A 9 -3.97 8.67 16.15
CA THR A 9 -2.54 8.86 15.95
C THR A 9 -1.78 7.69 16.57
N TRP A 10 -0.97 7.02 15.74
CA TRP A 10 -0.22 5.83 16.10
C TRP A 10 1.28 6.12 16.02
N PRO A 11 2.06 5.97 17.11
CA PRO A 11 3.50 6.16 17.09
C PRO A 11 4.21 5.08 16.27
N LEU A 12 5.29 5.46 15.58
CA LEU A 12 6.16 4.55 14.86
C LEU A 12 7.31 4.09 15.76
N ARG A 13 7.89 2.93 15.48
CA ARG A 13 9.07 2.37 16.17
C ARG A 13 10.36 3.15 15.92
N GLY A 14 10.28 4.30 15.35
CA GLY A 14 11.43 5.15 15.04
C GLY A 14 11.04 6.20 14.03
N VAL A 15 12.03 6.71 13.32
CA VAL A 15 11.80 7.69 12.26
C VAL A 15 11.64 6.95 10.92
N PHE A 16 10.47 7.04 10.33
CA PHE A 16 10.24 6.58 8.96
C PHE A 16 10.56 7.71 8.00
N ARG A 17 11.58 7.50 7.15
CA ARG A 17 12.08 8.53 6.20
C ARG A 17 12.00 8.03 4.77
N ILE A 18 11.53 8.89 3.88
CA ILE A 18 11.49 8.72 2.43
C ILE A 18 12.06 9.97 1.75
N ALA A 19 12.20 9.97 0.42
CA ALA A 19 12.70 11.13 -0.34
C ALA A 19 11.97 12.45 -0.01
N ARG A 20 10.69 12.42 0.31
CA ARG A 20 9.84 13.60 0.55
C ARG A 20 9.74 14.06 2.01
N GLY A 21 10.40 13.38 2.94
CA GLY A 21 10.37 13.78 4.35
C GLY A 21 10.39 12.62 5.34
N SER A 22 10.16 12.94 6.60
CA SER A 22 10.16 11.95 7.68
C SER A 22 8.96 12.12 8.60
N ARG A 23 8.56 11.02 9.26
CA ARG A 23 7.47 11.00 10.23
C ARG A 23 7.78 10.05 11.38
N THR A 24 7.21 10.34 12.55
CA THR A 24 7.29 9.51 13.77
C THR A 24 5.93 8.99 14.21
N HIS A 25 4.87 9.37 13.50
CA HIS A 25 3.50 8.96 13.77
C HIS A 25 2.77 8.67 12.45
N ALA A 26 1.85 7.74 12.48
CA ALA A 26 0.82 7.56 11.47
C ALA A 26 -0.48 8.21 11.96
N HIS A 27 -1.09 9.05 11.10
CA HIS A 27 -2.40 9.63 11.35
C HIS A 27 -3.40 8.90 10.48
N VAL A 28 -4.43 8.33 11.10
CA VAL A 28 -5.44 7.54 10.40
C VAL A 28 -6.84 8.08 10.69
N VAL A 29 -7.77 7.81 9.80
CA VAL A 29 -9.20 8.03 10.04
C VAL A 29 -9.89 6.68 10.01
N THR A 30 -10.59 6.36 11.09
CA THR A 30 -11.36 5.12 11.25
C THR A 30 -12.83 5.41 11.07
N LEU A 31 -13.53 4.55 10.36
CA LEU A 31 -14.97 4.62 10.15
C LEU A 31 -15.61 3.32 10.64
N SER A 32 -16.68 3.44 11.42
CA SER A 32 -17.48 2.32 11.89
C SER A 32 -18.95 2.51 11.50
N LEU A 33 -19.53 1.45 10.93
CA LEU A 33 -20.93 1.36 10.53
C LEU A 33 -21.64 0.31 11.39
N ARG A 34 -22.67 0.68 12.12
CA ARG A 34 -23.45 -0.23 12.97
C ARG A 34 -24.85 -0.44 12.40
N VAL A 35 -25.23 -1.72 12.24
CA VAL A 35 -26.56 -2.16 11.78
C VAL A 35 -26.97 -3.42 12.53
N HIS A 36 -28.09 -3.39 13.25
CA HIS A 36 -28.64 -4.56 13.97
C HIS A 36 -27.63 -5.33 14.83
N GLY A 37 -26.68 -4.62 15.45
CA GLY A 37 -25.65 -5.21 16.31
C GLY A 37 -24.38 -5.64 15.57
N ALA A 38 -24.37 -5.75 14.24
CA ALA A 38 -23.15 -5.91 13.46
C ALA A 38 -22.42 -4.59 13.30
N ILE A 39 -21.06 -4.65 13.30
CA ILE A 39 -20.22 -3.47 13.12
C ILE A 39 -19.24 -3.75 11.99
N GLY A 40 -19.36 -3.00 10.90
CA GLY A 40 -18.34 -2.94 9.84
C GLY A 40 -17.36 -1.82 10.10
N ARG A 41 -16.07 -2.07 9.94
CA ARG A 41 -14.99 -1.11 10.17
C ARG A 41 -14.14 -0.92 8.93
N GLY A 42 -13.69 0.30 8.70
CA GLY A 42 -12.68 0.65 7.72
C GLY A 42 -11.74 1.70 8.29
N GLU A 43 -10.52 1.71 7.81
CA GLU A 43 -9.50 2.68 8.16
C GLU A 43 -8.86 3.20 6.89
N CYS A 44 -8.41 4.44 6.90
CA CYS A 44 -7.61 5.02 5.83
C CYS A 44 -6.47 5.86 6.38
N VAL A 45 -5.48 6.09 5.52
CA VAL A 45 -4.33 6.94 5.82
C VAL A 45 -4.36 8.13 4.87
N PRO A 46 -4.87 9.30 5.29
CA PRO A 46 -4.83 10.52 4.49
C PRO A 46 -3.39 10.88 4.12
N TYR A 47 -3.13 11.17 2.84
CA TYR A 47 -1.77 11.39 2.39
C TYR A 47 -1.59 12.76 1.72
N GLY A 48 -0.75 13.61 2.33
CA GLY A 48 -0.53 14.99 1.89
C GLY A 48 0.00 15.14 0.44
N ARG A 49 0.62 14.10 -0.15
CA ARG A 49 1.01 14.07 -1.57
C ARG A 49 -0.21 14.13 -2.50
N TYR A 50 -1.38 13.74 -2.00
CA TYR A 50 -2.66 13.74 -2.72
C TYR A 50 -3.63 14.79 -2.16
N ASP A 51 -3.10 15.83 -1.51
CA ASP A 51 -3.87 16.93 -0.91
C ASP A 51 -4.87 16.48 0.17
N GLU A 52 -4.59 15.36 0.82
CA GLU A 52 -5.44 14.82 1.88
C GLU A 52 -4.84 15.10 3.27
N THR A 53 -5.73 15.44 4.20
CA THR A 53 -5.46 15.54 5.64
C THR A 53 -6.53 14.77 6.40
N PRO A 54 -6.30 14.37 7.67
CA PRO A 54 -7.36 13.76 8.49
C PRO A 54 -8.64 14.60 8.52
N ASP A 55 -8.51 15.93 8.64
CA ASP A 55 -9.66 16.84 8.67
C ASP A 55 -10.40 16.87 7.33
N SER A 56 -9.68 16.89 6.19
CA SER A 56 -10.33 16.88 4.88
C SER A 56 -11.08 15.58 4.60
N VAL A 57 -10.54 14.44 5.07
CA VAL A 57 -11.20 13.13 4.97
C VAL A 57 -12.44 13.07 5.84
N VAL A 58 -12.36 13.53 7.09
CA VAL A 58 -13.53 13.63 7.98
C VAL A 58 -14.60 14.52 7.35
N ALA A 59 -14.23 15.69 6.81
CA ALA A 59 -15.17 16.59 6.17
C ALA A 59 -15.89 15.95 4.96
N GLN A 60 -15.18 15.17 4.13
CA GLN A 60 -15.77 14.43 3.02
C GLN A 60 -16.81 13.39 3.50
N LEU A 61 -16.47 12.62 4.55
CA LEU A 61 -17.35 11.61 5.13
C LEU A 61 -18.58 12.25 5.80
N GLU A 62 -18.39 13.35 6.53
CA GLU A 62 -19.48 14.09 7.16
C GLU A 62 -20.44 14.70 6.15
N ALA A 63 -19.95 15.19 5.02
CA ALA A 63 -20.78 15.75 3.95
C ALA A 63 -21.79 14.74 3.38
N ILE A 64 -21.45 13.44 3.40
CA ILE A 64 -22.31 12.36 2.92
C ILE A 64 -22.95 11.55 4.06
N ARG A 65 -22.75 11.94 5.33
CA ARG A 65 -23.33 11.27 6.51
C ARG A 65 -24.82 10.94 6.35
N PRO A 66 -25.69 11.87 5.92
CA PRO A 66 -27.12 11.57 5.77
C PRO A 66 -27.39 10.43 4.80
N ALA A 67 -26.63 10.31 3.72
CA ALA A 67 -26.76 9.21 2.77
C ALA A 67 -26.28 7.88 3.38
N ILE A 68 -25.15 7.89 4.10
CA ILE A 68 -24.62 6.71 4.79
C ILE A 68 -25.65 6.22 5.82
N GLU A 69 -26.17 7.09 6.66
CA GLU A 69 -27.13 6.74 7.74
C GLU A 69 -28.48 6.25 7.18
N ALA A 70 -28.90 6.77 6.02
CA ALA A 70 -30.07 6.24 5.30
C ALA A 70 -29.86 4.80 4.79
N GLY A 71 -28.62 4.35 4.67
CA GLY A 71 -28.26 3.02 4.20
C GLY A 71 -27.86 3.03 2.72
N ILE A 72 -26.56 3.01 2.46
CA ILE A 72 -26.00 2.87 1.12
C ILE A 72 -25.37 1.50 0.95
N ASP A 73 -25.29 1.04 -0.29
CA ASP A 73 -24.53 -0.14 -0.66
C ASP A 73 -23.11 0.21 -1.16
N ILE A 74 -22.30 -0.80 -1.37
CA ILE A 74 -20.91 -0.69 -1.85
C ILE A 74 -20.85 0.04 -3.19
N GLN A 75 -21.80 -0.23 -4.11
CA GLN A 75 -21.80 0.38 -5.43
C GLN A 75 -22.13 1.87 -5.39
N THR A 76 -23.08 2.26 -4.54
CA THR A 76 -23.44 3.67 -4.32
C THR A 76 -22.26 4.45 -3.75
N ALA A 77 -21.50 3.86 -2.81
CA ALA A 77 -20.31 4.50 -2.22
C ALA A 77 -19.26 4.90 -3.27
N GLN A 78 -19.11 4.11 -4.35
CA GLN A 78 -18.17 4.41 -5.44
C GLN A 78 -18.51 5.71 -6.19
N SER A 79 -19.77 6.11 -6.22
CA SER A 79 -20.24 7.33 -6.91
C SER A 79 -20.34 8.56 -6.00
N LEU A 80 -20.41 8.36 -4.67
CA LEU A 80 -20.58 9.46 -3.71
C LEU A 80 -19.26 10.16 -3.37
N LEU A 81 -18.15 9.43 -3.42
CA LEU A 81 -16.83 9.96 -3.11
C LEU A 81 -15.85 9.70 -4.26
N PRO A 82 -14.93 10.63 -4.53
CA PRO A 82 -13.82 10.36 -5.46
C PRO A 82 -12.90 9.26 -4.92
N PRO A 83 -12.04 8.65 -5.77
CA PRO A 83 -10.94 7.82 -5.30
C PRO A 83 -10.11 8.58 -4.26
N GLY A 84 -9.65 7.87 -3.22
CA GLY A 84 -8.88 8.46 -2.14
C GLY A 84 -9.21 7.87 -0.77
N ALA A 85 -8.62 8.43 0.27
CA ALA A 85 -8.68 7.90 1.63
C ALA A 85 -10.11 7.84 2.19
N ALA A 86 -10.93 8.86 1.99
CA ALA A 86 -12.31 8.88 2.50
C ALA A 86 -13.15 7.72 1.94
N ARG A 87 -13.07 7.50 0.61
CA ARG A 87 -13.77 6.38 -0.03
C ARG A 87 -13.21 5.05 0.42
N ASN A 88 -11.88 4.93 0.62
CA ASN A 88 -11.27 3.71 1.14
C ASN A 88 -11.87 3.30 2.50
N ALA A 89 -11.92 4.21 3.46
CA ALA A 89 -12.50 3.91 4.77
C ALA A 89 -13.96 3.45 4.67
N LEU A 90 -14.77 4.14 3.86
CA LEU A 90 -16.18 3.82 3.67
C LEU A 90 -16.38 2.48 2.96
N ASP A 91 -15.71 2.27 1.84
CA ASP A 91 -15.80 1.04 1.04
C ASP A 91 -15.41 -0.19 1.86
N CYS A 92 -14.27 -0.13 2.56
CA CYS A 92 -13.81 -1.22 3.41
C CYS A 92 -14.75 -1.47 4.60
N ALA A 93 -15.36 -0.43 5.19
CA ALA A 93 -16.35 -0.61 6.26
C ALA A 93 -17.64 -1.28 5.74
N LEU A 94 -18.08 -0.95 4.53
CA LEU A 94 -19.26 -1.58 3.92
C LEU A 94 -19.00 -3.05 3.59
N TRP A 95 -17.81 -3.41 3.09
CA TRP A 95 -17.42 -4.81 2.87
C TRP A 95 -17.39 -5.60 4.17
N ASP A 96 -16.79 -5.05 5.22
CA ASP A 96 -16.72 -5.69 6.54
C ASP A 96 -18.13 -5.86 7.15
N LEU A 97 -19.00 -4.84 6.99
CA LEU A 97 -20.40 -4.95 7.41
C LEU A 97 -21.16 -6.02 6.64
N ALA A 98 -20.99 -6.07 5.32
CA ALA A 98 -21.62 -7.08 4.47
C ALA A 98 -21.20 -8.51 4.87
N ALA A 99 -19.90 -8.71 5.19
CA ALA A 99 -19.43 -9.99 5.67
C ALA A 99 -20.09 -10.38 7.01
N LYS A 100 -20.10 -9.49 7.98
CA LYS A 100 -20.65 -9.72 9.32
C LYS A 100 -22.17 -9.93 9.32
N THR A 101 -22.89 -9.24 8.45
CA THR A 101 -24.35 -9.39 8.34
C THR A 101 -24.75 -10.63 7.56
N SER A 102 -23.98 -11.03 6.55
CA SER A 102 -24.28 -12.23 5.76
C SER A 102 -23.72 -13.53 6.34
N GLY A 103 -22.75 -13.43 7.28
CA GLY A 103 -21.99 -14.58 7.80
C GLY A 103 -21.03 -15.20 6.78
N LYS A 104 -20.76 -14.52 5.67
CA LYS A 104 -19.79 -14.95 4.63
C LYS A 104 -18.58 -14.05 4.64
N PRO A 105 -17.35 -14.60 4.62
CA PRO A 105 -16.14 -13.76 4.58
C PRO A 105 -16.06 -12.95 3.27
N VAL A 106 -15.38 -11.79 3.33
CA VAL A 106 -15.28 -10.86 2.18
C VAL A 106 -14.73 -11.55 0.94
N TRP A 107 -13.73 -12.42 1.05
CA TRP A 107 -13.17 -13.11 -0.11
C TRP A 107 -14.23 -13.93 -0.85
N GLN A 108 -15.17 -14.56 -0.13
CA GLN A 108 -16.28 -15.31 -0.74
C GLN A 108 -17.31 -14.38 -1.39
N LEU A 109 -17.65 -13.26 -0.73
CA LEU A 109 -18.56 -12.25 -1.30
C LEU A 109 -17.98 -11.61 -2.56
N ALA A 110 -16.66 -11.43 -2.63
CA ALA A 110 -15.94 -10.88 -3.78
C ALA A 110 -15.65 -11.90 -4.89
N GLY A 111 -16.10 -13.14 -4.74
CA GLY A 111 -15.87 -14.20 -5.72
C GLY A 111 -14.40 -14.58 -5.87
N MET A 112 -13.64 -14.51 -4.78
CA MET A 112 -12.22 -14.88 -4.73
C MET A 112 -12.05 -16.28 -4.14
N GLU A 113 -10.91 -16.91 -4.40
CA GLU A 113 -10.51 -18.12 -3.70
C GLU A 113 -10.19 -17.84 -2.23
N ARG A 114 -10.20 -18.90 -1.41
CA ARG A 114 -9.79 -18.80 0.00
C ARG A 114 -8.35 -18.28 0.08
N PRO A 115 -8.11 -17.17 0.81
CA PRO A 115 -6.79 -16.56 0.86
C PRO A 115 -5.79 -17.46 1.60
N LYS A 116 -4.53 -17.37 1.18
CA LYS A 116 -3.37 -18.05 1.76
C LYS A 116 -2.41 -17.01 2.37
N PRO A 117 -1.50 -17.42 3.25
CA PRO A 117 -0.41 -16.56 3.69
C PRO A 117 0.40 -16.02 2.50
N VAL A 118 0.82 -14.77 2.55
CA VAL A 118 1.61 -14.09 1.51
C VAL A 118 2.95 -13.62 2.07
N LEU A 119 3.98 -13.63 1.24
CA LEU A 119 5.27 -13.03 1.59
C LEU A 119 5.15 -11.52 1.40
N THR A 120 5.35 -10.74 2.47
CA THR A 120 5.43 -9.28 2.40
C THR A 120 6.87 -8.79 2.45
N ALA A 121 7.16 -7.68 1.76
CA ALA A 121 8.40 -6.95 1.93
C ALA A 121 8.53 -6.41 3.37
N PHE A 122 9.75 -6.05 3.75
CA PHE A 122 10.04 -5.30 4.96
C PHE A 122 10.85 -4.06 4.61
N THR A 123 10.37 -2.89 5.04
CA THR A 123 10.92 -1.60 4.63
C THR A 123 12.17 -1.22 5.43
N ILE A 124 13.23 -0.91 4.71
CA ILE A 124 14.43 -0.22 5.21
C ILE A 124 14.26 1.26 4.89
N SER A 125 14.10 2.05 5.95
CA SER A 125 13.93 3.51 5.87
C SER A 125 15.15 4.18 5.27
N LEU A 126 14.96 5.31 4.56
CA LEU A 126 16.06 6.10 3.99
C LEU A 126 16.94 6.67 5.10
N ASP A 127 18.23 6.40 5.03
CA ASP A 127 19.27 6.95 5.91
C ASP A 127 20.66 6.89 5.24
N GLU A 128 21.73 7.14 6.00
CA GLU A 128 23.09 6.92 5.53
C GLU A 128 23.33 5.44 5.21
N PRO A 129 24.17 5.12 4.21
CA PRO A 129 24.37 3.75 3.72
C PRO A 129 24.68 2.73 4.83
N GLU A 130 25.52 3.10 5.80
CA GLU A 130 25.92 2.20 6.88
C GLU A 130 24.77 1.94 7.88
N ILE A 131 23.92 2.95 8.14
CA ILE A 131 22.74 2.81 8.99
C ILE A 131 21.72 1.88 8.29
N MET A 132 21.52 2.04 6.98
CA MET A 132 20.64 1.17 6.20
C MET A 132 21.16 -0.26 6.12
N ALA A 133 22.48 -0.45 5.97
CA ALA A 133 23.11 -1.76 6.02
C ALA A 133 22.92 -2.43 7.38
N GLN A 134 23.03 -1.67 8.48
CA GLN A 134 22.78 -2.19 9.83
C GLN A 134 21.30 -2.60 10.01
N ALA A 135 20.35 -1.77 9.59
CA ALA A 135 18.93 -2.10 9.61
C ALA A 135 18.63 -3.35 8.78
N ALA A 136 19.28 -3.51 7.64
CA ALA A 136 19.15 -4.71 6.81
C ALA A 136 19.72 -5.96 7.51
N ARG A 137 20.86 -5.87 8.19
CA ARG A 137 21.40 -6.97 9.02
C ARG A 137 20.46 -7.38 10.15
N GLU A 138 19.80 -6.41 10.79
CA GLU A 138 18.80 -6.64 11.84
C GLU A 138 17.52 -7.29 11.32
N ALA A 139 17.20 -7.10 10.05
CA ALA A 139 16.07 -7.72 9.38
C ALA A 139 16.32 -9.20 8.98
N VAL A 140 16.96 -9.97 9.87
CA VAL A 140 17.26 -11.40 9.65
C VAL A 140 15.99 -12.20 9.36
N GLY A 141 16.09 -13.15 8.42
CA GLY A 141 14.97 -14.02 8.05
C GLY A 141 13.91 -13.36 7.17
N ARG A 142 14.13 -12.11 6.73
CA ARG A 142 13.24 -11.41 5.78
C ARG A 142 13.79 -11.52 4.36
N PRO A 143 13.21 -12.38 3.49
CA PRO A 143 13.76 -12.67 2.18
C PRO A 143 13.46 -11.60 1.11
N LEU A 144 12.63 -10.61 1.43
CA LEU A 144 12.27 -9.49 0.56
C LEU A 144 12.35 -8.18 1.37
N LEU A 145 13.24 -7.29 0.96
CA LEU A 145 13.43 -5.98 1.59
C LEU A 145 12.98 -4.87 0.63
N LYS A 146 12.26 -3.89 1.14
CA LYS A 146 11.96 -2.65 0.41
C LYS A 146 12.92 -1.56 0.87
N VAL A 147 13.73 -1.04 -0.04
CA VAL A 147 14.80 -0.08 0.25
C VAL A 147 14.36 1.30 -0.22
N LYS A 148 14.17 2.22 0.72
CA LYS A 148 13.83 3.60 0.40
C LYS A 148 15.09 4.37 -0.01
N ILE A 149 14.99 5.05 -1.16
CA ILE A 149 16.06 5.92 -1.69
C ILE A 149 15.47 7.29 -2.04
N GLY A 150 16.30 8.27 -2.35
CA GLY A 150 15.82 9.61 -2.72
C GLY A 150 16.89 10.70 -2.63
N GLY A 151 17.89 10.65 -3.51
CA GLY A 151 18.86 11.70 -3.63
C GLY A 151 20.30 11.25 -3.88
N ALA A 152 21.24 12.12 -3.57
CA ALA A 152 22.65 11.79 -3.73
C ALA A 152 23.06 10.59 -2.87
N GLY A 153 23.86 9.67 -3.42
CA GLY A 153 24.33 8.47 -2.70
C GLY A 153 23.36 7.28 -2.74
N ASP A 154 22.32 7.31 -3.58
CA ASP A 154 21.32 6.23 -3.65
C ASP A 154 21.90 4.88 -4.06
N ILE A 155 22.87 4.89 -4.99
CA ILE A 155 23.54 3.64 -5.42
C ILE A 155 24.33 3.03 -4.29
N GLU A 156 25.04 3.86 -3.52
CA GLU A 156 25.78 3.43 -2.34
C GLU A 156 24.87 2.85 -1.27
N ARG A 157 23.67 3.44 -1.06
CA ARG A 157 22.65 2.93 -0.14
C ARG A 157 22.17 1.55 -0.54
N VAL A 158 21.75 1.40 -1.80
CA VAL A 158 21.27 0.10 -2.31
C VAL A 158 22.37 -0.96 -2.23
N ARG A 159 23.60 -0.59 -2.63
CA ARG A 159 24.77 -1.49 -2.55
C ARG A 159 25.07 -1.90 -1.11
N ALA A 160 24.99 -0.97 -0.15
CA ALA A 160 25.23 -1.25 1.25
C ALA A 160 24.20 -2.25 1.81
N VAL A 161 22.92 -2.08 1.48
CA VAL A 161 21.84 -3.03 1.86
C VAL A 161 22.02 -4.37 1.20
N ALA A 162 22.28 -4.42 -0.11
CA ALA A 162 22.49 -5.67 -0.86
C ALA A 162 23.69 -6.48 -0.32
N ASN A 163 24.80 -5.81 0.00
CA ASN A 163 25.98 -6.45 0.60
C ASN A 163 25.71 -6.95 2.02
N ALA A 164 24.88 -6.24 2.79
CA ALA A 164 24.49 -6.65 4.14
C ALA A 164 23.55 -7.87 4.14
N ARG A 165 22.74 -8.02 3.07
CA ARG A 165 21.76 -9.11 2.90
C ARG A 165 21.80 -9.67 1.48
N PRO A 166 22.86 -10.37 1.11
CA PRO A 166 23.01 -10.96 -0.23
C PRO A 166 22.01 -12.09 -0.51
N ASP A 167 21.36 -12.61 0.53
CA ASP A 167 20.28 -13.60 0.49
C ASP A 167 18.90 -13.01 0.21
N ALA A 168 18.71 -11.69 0.39
CA ALA A 168 17.43 -11.04 0.21
C ALA A 168 17.25 -10.48 -1.21
N ARG A 169 16.02 -10.53 -1.71
CA ARG A 169 15.60 -9.78 -2.91
C ARG A 169 15.23 -8.37 -2.51
N LEU A 170 15.44 -7.40 -3.41
CA LEU A 170 15.18 -5.99 -3.13
C LEU A 170 14.07 -5.41 -4.00
N ILE A 171 13.17 -4.67 -3.39
CA ILE A 171 12.32 -3.65 -4.01
C ILE A 171 13.01 -2.32 -3.73
N VAL A 172 13.38 -1.56 -4.75
CA VAL A 172 13.97 -0.24 -4.58
C VAL A 172 12.91 0.81 -4.85
N ASP A 173 12.51 1.55 -3.83
CA ASP A 173 11.49 2.59 -3.92
C ASP A 173 12.13 3.98 -3.89
N ALA A 174 12.07 4.63 -5.03
CA ALA A 174 12.66 5.96 -5.22
C ALA A 174 11.74 7.10 -4.79
N ASN A 175 10.46 6.84 -4.59
CA ASN A 175 9.45 7.85 -4.25
C ASN A 175 9.62 9.14 -5.08
N GLU A 176 9.74 9.02 -6.39
CA GLU A 176 9.94 10.11 -7.36
C GLU A 176 11.34 10.78 -7.28
N GLY A 177 12.29 10.25 -6.51
CA GLY A 177 13.54 10.93 -6.15
C GLY A 177 14.74 10.67 -7.07
N LEU A 178 14.66 9.75 -8.06
CA LEU A 178 15.77 9.49 -8.96
C LEU A 178 15.92 10.55 -10.04
N SER A 179 17.15 10.72 -10.48
CA SER A 179 17.48 11.51 -11.67
C SER A 179 17.58 10.64 -12.93
N GLU A 180 17.48 11.26 -14.10
CA GLU A 180 17.71 10.60 -15.40
C GLU A 180 19.15 10.04 -15.54
N ALA A 181 20.10 10.56 -14.81
CA ALA A 181 21.49 10.06 -14.79
C ALA A 181 21.64 8.85 -13.85
N THR A 182 20.94 8.83 -12.70
CA THR A 182 21.08 7.79 -11.67
C THR A 182 20.36 6.50 -12.05
N LEU A 183 19.20 6.58 -12.71
CA LEU A 183 18.41 5.39 -13.06
C LEU A 183 19.18 4.39 -13.94
N PRO A 184 19.86 4.78 -15.05
CA PRO A 184 20.64 3.85 -15.85
C PRO A 184 21.76 3.17 -15.09
N GLU A 185 22.42 3.88 -14.18
CA GLU A 185 23.48 3.31 -13.35
C GLU A 185 22.94 2.27 -12.37
N LEU A 186 21.79 2.53 -11.75
CA LEU A 186 21.11 1.58 -10.87
C LEU A 186 20.65 0.34 -11.64
N LEU A 187 20.06 0.52 -12.83
CA LEU A 187 19.63 -0.57 -13.70
C LEU A 187 20.79 -1.45 -14.17
N ALA A 188 21.95 -0.88 -14.47
CA ALA A 188 23.15 -1.65 -14.86
C ALA A 188 23.61 -2.60 -13.75
N GLN A 189 23.34 -2.29 -12.49
CA GLN A 189 23.73 -3.07 -11.33
C GLN A 189 22.56 -3.93 -10.77
N ALA A 190 21.35 -3.79 -11.30
CA ALA A 190 20.14 -4.35 -10.71
C ALA A 190 20.24 -5.86 -10.43
N ARG A 191 20.71 -6.64 -11.41
CA ARG A 191 20.84 -8.10 -11.25
C ARG A 191 21.90 -8.49 -10.23
N SER A 192 23.04 -7.79 -10.20
CA SER A 192 24.13 -8.08 -9.25
C SER A 192 23.76 -7.69 -7.81
N LEU A 193 22.85 -6.74 -7.65
CA LEU A 193 22.33 -6.29 -6.36
C LEU A 193 21.02 -6.99 -5.96
N ASN A 194 20.60 -8.02 -6.71
CA ASN A 194 19.38 -8.78 -6.46
C ASN A 194 18.10 -7.92 -6.38
N ILE A 195 18.03 -6.90 -7.25
CA ILE A 195 16.85 -6.01 -7.34
C ILE A 195 15.80 -6.67 -8.23
N ASP A 196 14.60 -6.89 -7.70
CA ASP A 196 13.45 -7.42 -8.43
C ASP A 196 12.69 -6.31 -9.20
N VAL A 197 12.53 -5.14 -8.56
CA VAL A 197 11.72 -4.05 -9.09
C VAL A 197 12.21 -2.70 -8.56
N ILE A 198 12.16 -1.67 -9.42
CA ILE A 198 12.32 -0.26 -9.04
C ILE A 198 10.94 0.39 -9.08
N GLU A 199 10.53 0.97 -7.95
CA GLU A 199 9.25 1.62 -7.78
C GLU A 199 9.42 3.14 -7.93
N GLN A 200 8.55 3.75 -8.74
CA GLN A 200 8.39 5.17 -9.02
C GLN A 200 9.72 5.95 -9.10
N PRO A 201 10.53 5.72 -10.14
CA PRO A 201 11.83 6.39 -10.29
C PRO A 201 11.70 7.91 -10.37
N PHE A 202 10.77 8.41 -11.20
CA PHE A 202 10.59 9.82 -11.50
C PHE A 202 9.23 10.34 -11.03
N ALA A 203 9.12 11.67 -10.94
CA ALA A 203 7.82 12.31 -10.73
C ALA A 203 6.84 11.92 -11.86
N ALA A 204 5.56 11.72 -11.53
CA ALA A 204 4.52 11.29 -12.46
C ALA A 204 4.46 12.15 -13.74
N SER A 205 4.73 13.45 -13.64
CA SER A 205 4.82 14.35 -14.80
C SER A 205 5.97 14.04 -15.76
N LYS A 206 6.87 13.12 -15.40
CA LYS A 206 8.06 12.71 -16.19
C LYS A 206 8.01 11.25 -16.63
N ASP A 207 6.90 10.56 -16.49
CA ASP A 207 6.74 9.13 -16.83
C ASP A 207 7.17 8.80 -18.25
N SER A 208 6.90 9.70 -19.22
CA SER A 208 7.29 9.53 -20.61
C SER A 208 8.81 9.34 -20.83
N ARG A 209 9.64 9.71 -19.85
CA ARG A 209 11.09 9.47 -19.87
C ARG A 209 11.45 8.00 -19.69
N LEU A 210 10.56 7.21 -19.06
CA LEU A 210 10.76 5.77 -18.83
C LEU A 210 10.62 4.95 -20.10
N GLY A 211 9.74 5.30 -21.01
CA GLY A 211 9.51 4.56 -22.26
C GLY A 211 10.75 4.45 -23.18
N GLN A 212 11.83 5.17 -22.87
CA GLN A 212 13.11 5.12 -23.60
C GLN A 212 14.19 4.31 -22.85
N VAL A 213 13.87 3.79 -21.66
CA VAL A 213 14.83 3.10 -20.81
C VAL A 213 14.69 1.58 -20.97
N ALA A 214 15.75 0.93 -21.48
CA ALA A 214 15.82 -0.53 -21.50
C ALA A 214 16.13 -1.04 -20.08
N ALA A 215 15.13 -1.56 -19.37
CA ALA A 215 15.27 -2.06 -18.01
C ALA A 215 15.41 -3.61 -18.00
N PRO A 216 16.41 -4.16 -17.30
CA PRO A 216 16.58 -5.62 -17.17
C PRO A 216 15.65 -6.23 -16.09
N ILE A 217 14.95 -5.38 -15.35
CA ILE A 217 14.01 -5.69 -14.26
C ILE A 217 12.76 -4.85 -14.42
N ALA A 218 11.72 -5.12 -13.61
CA ALA A 218 10.49 -4.34 -13.66
C ALA A 218 10.65 -2.91 -13.16
N ILE A 219 9.98 -1.97 -13.83
CA ILE A 219 9.71 -0.63 -13.32
C ILE A 219 8.23 -0.57 -12.94
N CYS A 220 7.94 -0.17 -11.68
CA CYS A 220 6.61 -0.16 -11.10
C CYS A 220 6.12 1.27 -10.86
N ALA A 221 4.90 1.60 -11.32
CA ALA A 221 4.23 2.86 -11.01
C ALA A 221 3.62 2.80 -9.60
N ASP A 222 3.87 3.80 -8.76
CA ASP A 222 3.18 4.03 -7.49
C ASP A 222 2.42 5.36 -7.51
N GLU A 223 3.12 6.47 -7.45
CA GLU A 223 2.51 7.80 -7.47
C GLU A 223 1.80 8.13 -8.78
N SER A 224 2.18 7.47 -9.87
CA SER A 224 1.55 7.62 -11.19
C SER A 224 0.30 6.77 -11.38
N PHE A 225 0.00 5.86 -10.45
CA PHE A 225 -1.13 4.94 -10.52
C PHE A 225 -2.09 5.17 -9.35
N HIS A 226 -3.35 5.51 -9.63
CA HIS A 226 -4.41 5.71 -8.65
C HIS A 226 -5.55 4.71 -8.83
N THR A 227 -6.08 4.57 -10.03
CA THR A 227 -7.25 3.73 -10.32
C THR A 227 -7.04 2.90 -11.57
N SER A 228 -7.98 1.99 -11.86
CA SER A 228 -7.98 1.22 -13.09
C SER A 228 -8.03 2.10 -14.36
N ALA A 229 -8.53 3.33 -14.28
CA ALA A 229 -8.54 4.27 -15.41
C ALA A 229 -7.14 4.71 -15.87
N ASP A 230 -6.13 4.57 -15.00
CA ASP A 230 -4.75 4.97 -15.30
C ASP A 230 -3.98 3.92 -16.13
N ILE A 231 -4.49 2.68 -16.21
CA ILE A 231 -3.76 1.53 -16.76
C ILE A 231 -3.31 1.79 -18.20
N GLU A 232 -4.20 2.26 -19.05
CA GLU A 232 -3.93 2.41 -20.49
C GLU A 232 -2.71 3.29 -20.78
N HIS A 233 -2.59 4.43 -20.09
CA HIS A 233 -1.47 5.34 -20.34
C HIS A 233 -0.15 4.90 -19.67
N LEU A 234 -0.20 4.01 -18.67
CA LEU A 234 0.99 3.50 -18.02
C LEU A 234 1.67 2.36 -18.78
N LEU A 235 0.95 1.65 -19.66
CA LEU A 235 1.47 0.50 -20.42
C LEU A 235 2.73 0.81 -21.24
N GLN A 236 2.95 2.06 -21.65
CA GLN A 236 4.10 2.45 -22.45
C GLN A 236 5.36 2.71 -21.61
N ASN A 237 5.20 2.90 -20.30
CA ASN A 237 6.27 3.40 -19.42
C ASN A 237 6.60 2.46 -18.28
N TYR A 238 5.69 1.55 -17.92
CA TYR A 238 5.81 0.72 -16.73
C TYR A 238 5.53 -0.76 -17.02
N ASP A 239 6.21 -1.63 -16.30
CA ASP A 239 6.01 -3.09 -16.33
C ASP A 239 5.07 -3.57 -15.23
N ALA A 240 4.85 -2.73 -14.21
CA ALA A 240 4.05 -3.05 -13.04
C ALA A 240 3.36 -1.81 -12.47
N VAL A 241 2.30 -2.05 -11.68
CA VAL A 241 1.61 -1.01 -10.89
C VAL A 241 1.53 -1.41 -9.43
N ASN A 242 1.66 -0.43 -8.52
CA ASN A 242 1.47 -0.62 -7.09
C ASN A 242 0.06 -0.17 -6.68
N VAL A 243 -0.81 -1.12 -6.39
CA VAL A 243 -2.19 -0.90 -5.94
C VAL A 243 -2.18 -0.64 -4.45
N LYS A 244 -2.61 0.56 -4.04
CA LYS A 244 -2.81 0.95 -2.64
C LYS A 244 -4.24 1.41 -2.43
N LEU A 245 -4.91 0.90 -1.41
CA LEU A 245 -6.34 1.15 -1.17
C LEU A 245 -6.64 2.63 -0.94
N ASP A 246 -5.74 3.36 -0.27
CA ASP A 246 -5.88 4.80 -0.05
C ASP A 246 -5.80 5.63 -1.34
N LYS A 247 -5.20 5.09 -2.41
CA LYS A 247 -5.20 5.70 -3.74
C LYS A 247 -6.43 5.29 -4.54
N THR A 248 -6.69 3.98 -4.60
CA THR A 248 -7.82 3.45 -5.38
C THR A 248 -9.18 3.83 -4.79
N GLY A 249 -9.21 4.18 -3.50
CA GLY A 249 -10.47 4.48 -2.80
C GLY A 249 -11.23 3.22 -2.41
N GLY A 250 -10.51 2.20 -1.92
CA GLY A 250 -11.08 1.03 -1.27
C GLY A 250 -10.88 -0.29 -2.00
N PHE A 251 -11.43 -1.34 -1.40
CA PHE A 251 -11.29 -2.72 -1.85
C PHE A 251 -11.97 -2.96 -3.20
N THR A 252 -13.13 -2.32 -3.45
CA THR A 252 -13.89 -2.49 -4.70
C THR A 252 -13.08 -2.08 -5.92
N GLU A 253 -12.61 -0.84 -5.95
CA GLU A 253 -11.78 -0.34 -7.05
C GLU A 253 -10.41 -1.00 -7.05
N GLY A 254 -9.83 -1.28 -5.87
CA GLY A 254 -8.57 -2.01 -5.75
C GLY A 254 -8.61 -3.38 -6.42
N LEU A 255 -9.67 -4.16 -6.21
CA LEU A 255 -9.85 -5.47 -6.84
C LEU A 255 -10.05 -5.37 -8.36
N LYS A 256 -10.81 -4.37 -8.80
CA LYS A 256 -10.98 -4.06 -10.22
C LYS A 256 -9.62 -3.71 -10.85
N ALA A 257 -8.87 -2.80 -10.23
CA ALA A 257 -7.56 -2.33 -10.70
C ALA A 257 -6.55 -3.49 -10.83
N VAL A 258 -6.47 -4.38 -9.84
CA VAL A 258 -5.61 -5.58 -9.90
C VAL A 258 -5.99 -6.47 -11.09
N ARG A 259 -7.28 -6.74 -11.27
CA ARG A 259 -7.76 -7.62 -12.37
C ARG A 259 -7.49 -7.01 -13.74
N GLU A 260 -7.76 -5.73 -13.91
CA GLU A 260 -7.57 -5.02 -15.18
C GLU A 260 -6.09 -4.83 -15.51
N ALA A 261 -5.23 -4.51 -14.52
CA ALA A 261 -3.79 -4.42 -14.72
C ALA A 261 -3.21 -5.76 -15.21
N ARG A 262 -3.58 -6.87 -14.58
CA ARG A 262 -3.16 -8.21 -15.01
C ARG A 262 -3.70 -8.57 -16.40
N ALA A 263 -4.94 -8.25 -16.69
CA ALA A 263 -5.53 -8.47 -18.02
C ALA A 263 -4.82 -7.67 -19.12
N ALA A 264 -4.30 -6.49 -18.79
CA ALA A 264 -3.51 -5.64 -19.66
C ALA A 264 -2.03 -6.08 -19.77
N GLY A 265 -1.59 -7.11 -19.03
CA GLY A 265 -0.23 -7.64 -19.08
C GLY A 265 0.74 -6.99 -18.10
N LEU A 266 0.29 -6.08 -17.24
CA LEU A 266 1.12 -5.51 -16.16
C LEU A 266 1.25 -6.50 -15.00
N ARG A 267 2.42 -6.52 -14.39
CA ARG A 267 2.61 -7.13 -13.07
C ARG A 267 2.00 -6.23 -11.99
N VAL A 268 1.70 -6.82 -10.85
CA VAL A 268 1.02 -6.11 -9.76
C VAL A 268 1.82 -6.22 -8.48
N MET A 269 2.08 -5.08 -7.87
CA MET A 269 2.42 -4.95 -6.46
C MET A 269 1.16 -4.51 -5.72
N VAL A 270 0.94 -5.04 -4.52
CA VAL A 270 -0.07 -4.52 -3.60
C VAL A 270 0.67 -3.96 -2.39
N GLY A 271 0.55 -2.65 -2.21
CA GLY A 271 1.17 -1.91 -1.12
C GLY A 271 0.17 -1.30 -0.15
N CYS A 272 0.73 -0.69 0.90
CA CYS A 272 -0.04 0.10 1.86
C CYS A 272 0.66 1.42 2.19
N MET A 273 -0.08 2.34 2.79
CA MET A 273 0.49 3.41 3.58
C MET A 273 0.85 2.88 4.97
N VAL A 274 1.63 3.63 5.76
CA VAL A 274 1.91 3.25 7.15
C VAL A 274 0.68 3.51 8.00
N GLY A 275 0.00 2.44 8.38
CA GLY A 275 -1.23 2.43 9.16
C GLY A 275 -1.38 1.13 9.94
N THR A 276 -2.54 0.92 10.57
CA THR A 276 -2.77 -0.24 11.42
C THR A 276 -3.18 -1.49 10.63
N SER A 277 -3.31 -2.61 11.31
CA SER A 277 -3.86 -3.83 10.73
C SER A 277 -5.23 -3.64 10.08
N LEU A 278 -6.03 -2.67 10.51
CA LEU A 278 -7.36 -2.47 9.95
C LEU A 278 -7.32 -1.95 8.51
N VAL A 279 -6.45 -0.99 8.18
CA VAL A 279 -6.30 -0.51 6.79
C VAL A 279 -5.56 -1.52 5.91
N THR A 280 -4.68 -2.33 6.51
CA THR A 280 -3.88 -3.30 5.75
C THR A 280 -4.66 -4.59 5.45
N ALA A 281 -5.60 -4.99 6.30
CA ALA A 281 -6.32 -6.25 6.18
C ALA A 281 -7.03 -6.46 4.83
N PRO A 282 -7.76 -5.50 4.26
CA PRO A 282 -8.37 -5.66 2.93
C PRO A 282 -7.34 -5.87 1.82
N ALA A 283 -6.17 -5.22 1.93
CA ALA A 283 -5.10 -5.36 0.94
C ALA A 283 -4.48 -6.76 0.91
N VAL A 284 -4.55 -7.53 2.01
CA VAL A 284 -4.09 -8.93 2.05
C VAL A 284 -4.89 -9.80 1.07
N LEU A 285 -6.18 -9.50 0.87
CA LEU A 285 -6.99 -10.21 -0.12
C LEU A 285 -6.54 -9.86 -1.55
N LEU A 286 -6.24 -8.59 -1.83
CA LEU A 286 -5.72 -8.18 -3.14
C LEU A 286 -4.36 -8.81 -3.42
N ALA A 287 -3.51 -8.94 -2.40
CA ALA A 287 -2.18 -9.54 -2.52
C ALA A 287 -2.21 -11.01 -2.97
N GLN A 288 -3.36 -11.71 -2.86
CA GLN A 288 -3.54 -13.04 -3.44
C GLN A 288 -3.40 -13.07 -4.97
N LEU A 289 -3.55 -11.93 -5.62
CA LEU A 289 -3.49 -11.75 -7.07
C LEU A 289 -2.23 -10.97 -7.51
N ALA A 290 -1.33 -10.65 -6.58
CA ALA A 290 -0.15 -9.83 -6.84
C ALA A 290 1.14 -10.64 -7.04
N ASP A 291 2.11 -10.04 -7.69
CA ASP A 291 3.46 -10.56 -7.85
C ASP A 291 4.35 -10.20 -6.66
N TRP A 292 4.07 -9.05 -6.03
CA TRP A 292 4.73 -8.57 -4.80
C TRP A 292 3.70 -8.03 -3.83
N ALA A 293 3.94 -8.24 -2.54
CA ALA A 293 3.21 -7.59 -1.46
C ALA A 293 4.17 -6.71 -0.63
N ASP A 294 3.73 -5.48 -0.34
CA ASP A 294 4.42 -4.48 0.48
C ASP A 294 3.44 -4.00 1.55
N LEU A 295 3.17 -4.90 2.50
CA LEU A 295 2.10 -4.79 3.50
C LEU A 295 2.67 -4.83 4.92
N ASP A 296 3.79 -4.16 5.14
CA ASP A 296 4.49 -4.11 6.41
C ASP A 296 4.12 -2.89 7.27
N GLY A 297 3.15 -2.06 6.84
CA GLY A 297 2.74 -0.86 7.58
C GLY A 297 2.52 -1.09 9.07
N PRO A 298 1.77 -2.13 9.52
CA PRO A 298 1.58 -2.44 10.92
C PRO A 298 2.88 -2.79 11.68
N LEU A 299 3.87 -3.38 11.01
CA LEU A 299 5.16 -3.73 11.64
C LEU A 299 6.02 -2.49 11.95
N LEU A 300 5.76 -1.37 11.30
CA LEU A 300 6.47 -0.11 11.52
C LEU A 300 5.89 0.69 12.69
N LEU A 301 4.71 0.33 13.19
CA LEU A 301 4.10 0.94 14.37
C LEU A 301 4.77 0.43 15.66
N ASP A 302 4.87 1.29 16.68
CA ASP A 302 5.29 0.88 18.02
C ASP A 302 4.32 -0.14 18.62
N LYS A 303 3.02 0.11 18.46
CA LYS A 303 1.92 -0.78 18.82
C LYS A 303 0.85 -0.76 17.74
N ASP A 304 0.34 -1.93 17.40
CA ASP A 304 -0.80 -2.11 16.48
C ASP A 304 -2.12 -2.31 17.24
N ARG A 305 -3.23 -2.39 16.51
CA ARG A 305 -4.55 -2.75 17.05
C ARG A 305 -4.57 -4.16 17.64
N GLU A 306 -5.43 -4.37 18.60
CA GLU A 306 -5.75 -5.69 19.15
C GLU A 306 -7.26 -5.99 18.94
N PRO A 307 -7.62 -7.07 18.21
CA PRO A 307 -6.72 -7.95 17.47
C PRO A 307 -6.13 -7.28 16.23
N GLY A 308 -4.91 -7.68 15.86
CA GLY A 308 -4.19 -7.27 14.66
C GLY A 308 -4.00 -8.40 13.65
N LEU A 309 -3.36 -8.09 12.52
CA LEU A 309 -2.89 -9.07 11.56
C LEU A 309 -1.77 -9.92 12.16
N TYR A 310 -1.73 -11.19 11.79
CA TYR A 310 -0.68 -12.08 12.24
C TYR A 310 0.45 -12.16 11.20
N TYR A 311 1.67 -11.83 11.64
CA TYR A 311 2.90 -11.94 10.88
C TYR A 311 3.81 -13.02 11.50
N ASP A 312 4.17 -14.02 10.71
CA ASP A 312 5.27 -14.95 11.02
C ASP A 312 6.51 -14.52 10.22
N GLY A 313 7.35 -13.70 10.82
CA GLY A 313 8.43 -13.02 10.11
C GLY A 313 7.90 -12.13 8.98
N SER A 314 8.21 -12.48 7.73
CA SER A 314 7.67 -11.82 6.53
C SER A 314 6.45 -12.53 5.93
N ILE A 315 5.96 -13.58 6.56
CA ILE A 315 4.74 -14.26 6.11
C ILE A 315 3.53 -13.61 6.79
N LEU A 316 2.75 -12.91 6.01
CA LEU A 316 1.52 -12.26 6.45
C LEU A 316 0.33 -13.20 6.22
N HIS A 317 -0.38 -13.52 7.30
CA HIS A 317 -1.54 -14.38 7.27
C HIS A 317 -2.83 -13.60 6.91
N PRO A 318 -3.80 -14.25 6.27
CA PRO A 318 -5.10 -13.64 5.98
C PRO A 318 -5.78 -13.10 7.25
N PRO A 319 -6.52 -11.99 7.15
CA PRO A 319 -7.24 -11.44 8.28
C PRO A 319 -8.28 -12.40 8.82
N THR A 320 -8.51 -12.35 10.12
CA THR A 320 -9.68 -12.96 10.75
C THR A 320 -10.86 -11.97 10.74
N SER A 321 -12.09 -12.46 10.87
CA SER A 321 -13.30 -11.62 10.96
C SER A 321 -13.28 -10.66 12.18
N GLN A 322 -12.41 -10.90 13.18
CA GLN A 322 -12.22 -9.99 14.30
C GLN A 322 -11.41 -8.74 13.88
N VAL A 323 -10.50 -8.88 12.91
CA VAL A 323 -9.75 -7.75 12.35
C VAL A 323 -10.59 -7.07 11.27
N TRP A 324 -10.98 -7.82 10.24
CA TRP A 324 -11.76 -7.33 9.10
C TRP A 324 -12.25 -8.48 8.22
N GLY A 325 -13.50 -8.37 7.70
CA GLY A 325 -14.05 -9.33 6.73
C GLY A 325 -14.59 -10.61 7.34
#